data_7b7c021215891d0c5247acd43ca24c9a
#
_entry.id   7b7c021215891d0c5247acd43ca24c9a
#
_cell.length_a   1.000
_cell.length_b   1.000
_cell.length_c   1.000
_cell.angle_alpha   90.00
_cell.angle_beta   90.00
_cell.angle_gamma   90.00
#
_symmetry.space_group_name_H-M   'P 1'
#
loop_
_entity.id
_entity.type
_entity.pdbx_description
1 polymer ?
#
loop_
_entity_poly.entity_id
_entity_poly.type
_entity_poly.pdbx_seq_one_letter_code
_entity_poly.pdbx_strand_id
1 'polypeptide(L)' 'LFRSIELLPLSVIEAARAGDAEAVERVLRYYEGYINKLCTRTLYDEYGQPHVCVDEYMKRRLEIKLISSIVTIP' A
#
# COMPACT_ATOMS: atom_id res chain seq x y z
N LEU A 1 4.18 -11.27 11.26
CA LEU A 1 3.55 -10.56 10.16
C LEU A 1 4.02 -11.07 8.80
N PHE A 2 5.32 -11.09 8.60
CA PHE A 2 5.86 -11.42 7.29
C PHE A 2 5.87 -12.90 6.96
N ARG A 3 5.80 -13.76 7.94
CA ARG A 3 5.82 -15.19 7.66
C ARG A 3 4.53 -15.71 7.08
N SER A 4 3.44 -14.99 7.20
CA SER A 4 2.17 -15.40 6.61
C SER A 4 1.94 -14.76 5.24
N ILE A 5 2.85 -13.91 4.80
CA ILE A 5 2.74 -13.20 3.53
C ILE A 5 3.60 -13.90 2.50
N GLU A 6 2.97 -14.27 1.41
CA GLU A 6 3.72 -14.85 0.30
C GLU A 6 4.53 -13.74 -0.38
N LEU A 7 5.76 -14.06 -0.69
CA LEU A 7 6.61 -13.13 -1.40
C LEU A 7 6.17 -13.00 -2.84
N LEU A 8 6.22 -11.78 -3.34
CA LEU A 8 5.94 -11.55 -4.75
C LEU A 8 7.03 -12.20 -5.60
N PRO A 9 6.65 -12.81 -6.73
CA PRO A 9 7.64 -13.32 -7.66
C PRO A 9 8.57 -12.20 -8.12
N LEU A 10 9.84 -12.52 -8.28
CA LEU A 10 10.81 -11.54 -8.74
C LEU A 10 10.45 -10.98 -10.10
N SER A 11 9.85 -11.80 -10.96
CA SER A 11 9.42 -11.34 -12.28
C SER A 11 8.41 -10.20 -12.21
N VAL A 12 7.52 -10.22 -11.21
CA VAL A 12 6.54 -9.15 -11.01
C VAL A 12 7.26 -7.87 -10.59
N ILE A 13 8.21 -8.00 -9.68
CA ILE A 13 8.97 -6.83 -9.20
C ILE A 13 9.77 -6.22 -10.34
N GLU A 14 10.42 -7.05 -11.15
CA GLU A 14 11.19 -6.57 -12.28
C GLU A 14 10.32 -5.89 -13.31
N ALA A 15 9.13 -6.45 -13.60
CA ALA A 15 8.20 -5.83 -14.53
C ALA A 15 7.70 -4.49 -14.00
N ALA A 16 7.43 -4.39 -12.70
CA ALA A 16 7.00 -3.15 -12.08
C ALA A 16 8.08 -2.09 -12.19
N ARG A 17 9.33 -2.47 -12.01
CA ARG A 17 10.46 -1.54 -12.13
C ARG A 17 10.62 -1.06 -13.57
N ALA A 18 10.25 -1.87 -14.53
CA ALA A 18 10.29 -1.48 -15.94
C ALA A 18 9.11 -0.60 -16.35
N GLY A 19 8.18 -0.34 -15.44
CA GLY A 19 7.05 0.54 -15.70
C GLY A 19 5.80 -0.17 -16.19
N ASP A 20 5.75 -1.50 -16.08
CA ASP A 20 4.56 -2.27 -16.45
C ASP A 20 3.43 -1.93 -15.47
N ALA A 21 2.37 -1.28 -15.96
CA ALA A 21 1.27 -0.82 -15.13
C ALA A 21 0.58 -1.96 -14.40
N GLU A 22 0.42 -3.09 -15.05
CA GLU A 22 -0.23 -4.25 -14.45
C GLU A 22 0.60 -4.81 -13.30
N ALA A 23 1.92 -4.86 -13.48
CA ALA A 23 2.81 -5.33 -12.44
C ALA A 23 2.85 -4.36 -11.26
N VAL A 24 2.86 -3.06 -11.53
CA VAL A 24 2.79 -2.05 -10.47
C VAL A 24 1.50 -2.20 -9.68
N GLU A 25 0.40 -2.43 -10.36
CA GLU A 25 -0.88 -2.62 -9.69
C GLU A 25 -0.87 -3.87 -8.80
N ARG A 26 -0.23 -4.94 -9.25
CA ARG A 26 -0.10 -6.15 -8.43
C ARG A 26 0.72 -5.89 -7.18
N VAL A 27 1.78 -5.12 -7.28
CA VAL A 27 2.59 -4.75 -6.12
C VAL A 27 1.78 -3.91 -5.14
N LEU A 28 1.01 -2.95 -5.64
CA LEU A 28 0.16 -2.13 -4.80
C LEU A 28 -0.88 -2.98 -4.07
N ARG A 29 -1.48 -3.92 -4.78
CA ARG A 29 -2.48 -4.80 -4.19
C ARG A 29 -1.88 -5.71 -3.13
N TYR A 30 -0.66 -6.16 -3.35
CA TYR A 30 0.06 -6.97 -2.40
C TYR A 30 0.28 -6.23 -1.08
N TYR A 31 0.62 -4.95 -1.15
CA TYR A 31 0.88 -4.12 0.02
C TYR A 31 -0.35 -3.40 0.55
N GLU A 32 -1.49 -3.54 -0.10
CA GLU A 32 -2.70 -2.81 0.27
C GLU A 32 -3.10 -3.00 1.73
N GLY A 33 -3.10 -4.25 2.19
CA GLY A 33 -3.45 -4.54 3.58
C GLY A 33 -2.51 -3.86 4.57
N TYR A 34 -1.23 -3.86 4.27
CA TYR A 34 -0.22 -3.22 5.10
C TYR A 34 -0.39 -1.71 5.10
N ILE A 35 -0.60 -1.13 3.92
CA ILE A 35 -0.80 0.32 3.81
C ILE A 35 -2.06 0.75 4.54
N ASN A 36 -3.15 0.00 4.37
CA ASN A 36 -4.40 0.31 5.06
C ASN A 36 -4.21 0.27 6.57
N LYS A 37 -3.46 -0.71 7.06
CA LYS A 37 -3.19 -0.83 8.49
C LYS A 37 -2.42 0.37 9.02
N LEU A 38 -1.44 0.85 8.26
CA LEU A 38 -0.68 2.03 8.65
C LEU A 38 -1.51 3.30 8.63
N CYS A 39 -2.52 3.36 7.79
CA CYS A 39 -3.35 4.54 7.61
C CYS A 39 -4.67 4.48 8.39
N THR A 40 -4.87 3.43 9.17
CA THR A 40 -6.09 3.28 9.96
C THR A 40 -6.04 4.22 11.15
N ARG A 41 -7.11 4.96 11.36
CA ARG A 41 -7.23 5.92 12.45
C ARG A 41 -8.57 5.72 13.15
N THR A 42 -8.59 6.05 14.44
CA THR A 42 -9.82 6.06 15.21
C THR A 42 -10.26 7.52 15.36
N LEU A 43 -11.44 7.81 14.85
CA LEU A 43 -12.04 9.13 14.97
C LEU A 43 -13.26 9.01 15.86
N TYR A 44 -13.57 10.10 16.56
CA TYR A 44 -14.73 10.13 17.45
C TYR A 44 -15.77 11.07 16.89
N ASP A 45 -17.03 10.63 16.87
CA ASP A 45 -18.10 11.47 16.41
C ASP A 45 -18.52 12.45 17.54
N GLU A 46 -19.57 13.23 17.28
CA GLU A 46 -20.05 14.23 18.23
C GLU A 46 -20.60 13.60 19.53
N TYR A 47 -20.90 12.32 19.50
CA TYR A 47 -21.39 11.61 20.67
C TYR A 47 -20.27 10.86 21.40
N GLY A 48 -19.03 11.02 20.95
CA GLY A 48 -17.89 10.36 21.57
C GLY A 48 -17.74 8.90 21.16
N GLN A 49 -18.46 8.45 20.15
CA GLN A 49 -18.35 7.09 19.67
C GLN A 49 -17.16 6.91 18.75
N PRO A 50 -16.33 5.87 18.96
CA PRO A 50 -15.18 5.64 18.12
C PRO A 50 -15.56 5.06 16.76
N HIS A 51 -14.92 5.55 15.73
CA HIS A 51 -15.07 5.05 14.36
C HIS A 51 -13.68 4.80 13.78
N VAL A 52 -13.46 3.57 13.33
CA VAL A 52 -12.20 3.19 12.72
C VAL A 52 -12.33 3.40 11.23
N CYS A 53 -11.43 4.17 10.65
CA CYS A 53 -11.46 4.43 9.22
C CYS A 53 -10.04 4.56 8.68
N VAL A 54 -9.93 4.44 7.36
CA VAL A 54 -8.65 4.59 6.67
C VAL A 54 -8.49 6.05 6.27
N ASP A 55 -7.31 6.60 6.56
CA ASP A 55 -6.96 7.95 6.12
C ASP A 55 -6.59 7.89 4.64
N GLU A 56 -7.53 8.25 3.78
CA GLU A 56 -7.34 8.15 2.34
C GLU A 56 -6.22 9.05 1.80
N TYR A 57 -6.02 10.19 2.43
CA TYR A 57 -4.94 11.09 2.03
C TYR A 57 -3.57 10.45 2.30
N MET A 58 -3.39 9.92 3.49
CA MET A 58 -2.14 9.25 3.85
C MET A 58 -1.91 8.00 3.02
N LYS A 59 -2.99 7.24 2.77
CA LYS A 59 -2.92 6.05 1.93
C LYS A 59 -2.41 6.41 0.54
N ARG A 60 -2.96 7.46 -0.05
CA ARG A 60 -2.56 7.90 -1.38
C ARG A 60 -1.09 8.29 -1.42
N ARG A 61 -0.63 9.00 -0.41
CA ARG A 61 0.77 9.39 -0.33
C ARG A 61 1.69 8.19 -0.23
N LEU A 62 1.32 7.19 0.56
CA LEU A 62 2.12 5.98 0.70
C LEU A 62 2.15 5.17 -0.59
N GLU A 63 1.01 5.10 -1.29
CA GLU A 63 0.96 4.42 -2.57
C GLU A 63 1.86 5.09 -3.59
N ILE A 64 1.81 6.41 -3.67
CA ILE A 64 2.67 7.16 -4.59
C ILE A 64 4.13 6.95 -4.25
N LYS A 65 4.46 6.98 -2.98
CA LYS A 65 5.84 6.77 -2.54
C LYS A 65 6.33 5.37 -2.88
N LEU A 66 5.47 4.38 -2.73
CA LEU A 66 5.81 3.00 -3.08
C LEU A 66 6.06 2.88 -4.58
N ILE A 67 5.18 3.44 -5.40
CA ILE A 67 5.35 3.42 -6.84
C ILE A 67 6.65 4.11 -7.24
N SER A 68 6.92 5.28 -6.70
CA SER A 68 8.14 6.00 -6.99
C SER A 68 9.38 5.20 -6.62
N SER A 69 9.35 4.52 -5.49
CA SER A 69 10.47 3.71 -5.05
C SER A 69 10.73 2.53 -5.97
N ILE A 70 9.67 1.95 -6.52
CA ILE A 70 9.80 0.81 -7.43
C ILE A 70 10.33 1.24 -8.78
N VAL A 71 9.78 2.32 -9.33
CA VAL A 71 10.06 2.72 -10.70
C VAL A 71 11.37 3.49 -10.84
N THR A 72 11.72 4.29 -9.85
CA THR A 72 12.90 5.16 -9.95
C THR A 72 14.20 4.55 -9.46
N ILE A 73 14.15 3.44 -8.78
CA ILE A 73 15.37 2.78 -8.30
C ILE A 73 16.12 2.22 -9.50
N PRO A 74 17.39 2.59 -9.66
CA PRO A 74 18.21 2.09 -10.78
C PRO A 74 18.41 0.59 -10.74
#